data_fa87369525e4515c317a4a5ef3ba1d88
#
_entry.id   fa87369525e4515c317a4a5ef3ba1d88
#
_cell.length_a   1.000
_cell.length_b   1.000
_cell.length_c   1.000
_cell.angle_alpha   90.00
_cell.angle_beta   90.00
_cell.angle_gamma   90.00
#
_symmetry.space_group_name_H-M   'P 1'
#
loop_
_entity.id
_entity.type
_entity.pdbx_description
1 polymer ?
#
loop_
_entity_poly.entity_id
_entity_poly.type
_entity_poly.pdbx_seq_one_letter_code
_entity_poly.pdbx_strand_id
1 'polypeptide(L)' 'MTIAVDFDGTIVEHRYPQIGEEIPFATATLKMLINERHRLILWSVREGKLLEEAVEWCRKRGVEFYAVNRDY' A
#
# COMPACT_ATOMS: atom_id res chain seq x y z
N MET A 1 11.75 6.29 -10.06
CA MET A 1 10.47 6.04 -10.75
C MET A 1 9.34 6.16 -9.74
N THR A 2 8.18 6.62 -10.19
CA THR A 2 7.00 6.69 -9.32
C THR A 2 6.07 5.56 -9.73
N ILE A 3 5.67 4.76 -8.74
CA ILE A 3 4.90 3.53 -8.99
C ILE A 3 3.60 3.60 -8.21
N ALA A 4 2.49 3.45 -8.91
CA ALA A 4 1.17 3.38 -8.27
C ALA A 4 0.88 1.94 -7.88
N VAL A 5 0.39 1.73 -6.65
CA VAL A 5 0.14 0.41 -6.10
C VAL A 5 -1.26 0.39 -5.50
N ASP A 6 -2.06 -0.61 -5.87
CA ASP A 6 -3.36 -0.83 -5.25
C ASP A 6 -3.18 -1.58 -3.94
N PHE A 7 -4.19 -1.56 -3.07
CA PHE A 7 -4.13 -2.22 -1.77
C PHE A 7 -4.90 -3.54 -1.78
N ASP A 8 -6.24 -3.48 -1.85
CA ASP A 8 -7.07 -4.69 -1.81
C ASP A 8 -6.89 -5.51 -3.10
N GLY A 9 -6.50 -6.76 -2.94
CA GLY A 9 -6.25 -7.65 -4.06
C GLY A 9 -4.84 -7.57 -4.62
N THR A 10 -4.00 -6.67 -4.11
CA THR A 10 -2.61 -6.51 -4.57
C THR A 10 -1.62 -6.66 -3.43
N ILE A 11 -1.78 -5.89 -2.35
CA ILE A 11 -0.92 -6.01 -1.17
C ILE A 11 -1.50 -7.03 -0.20
N VAL A 12 -2.82 -7.05 -0.07
CA VAL A 12 -3.54 -8.00 0.78
C VAL A 12 -4.63 -8.67 -0.05
N GLU A 13 -5.07 -9.84 0.40
CA GLU A 13 -6.22 -10.50 -0.19
C GLU A 13 -7.45 -9.61 -0.03
N HIS A 14 -8.34 -9.66 -1.02
CA HIS A 14 -9.52 -8.81 -1.03
C HIS A 14 -10.53 -9.27 0.02
N ARG A 15 -10.67 -8.52 1.09
CA ARG A 15 -11.63 -8.77 2.18
C ARG A 15 -12.34 -7.50 2.60
N TYR A 16 -12.36 -6.51 1.72
CA TYR A 16 -12.96 -5.21 2.00
C TYR A 16 -14.36 -5.35 2.64
N PRO A 17 -14.69 -4.62 3.70
CA PRO A 17 -13.94 -3.52 4.31
C PRO A 17 -12.82 -3.93 5.26
N GLN A 18 -12.74 -5.21 5.64
CA GLN A 18 -11.62 -5.67 6.47
C GLN A 18 -10.34 -5.70 5.64
N ILE A 19 -9.21 -5.76 6.34
CA ILE A 19 -7.92 -5.93 5.70
C ILE A 19 -7.63 -7.42 5.65
N GLY A 20 -7.46 -7.96 4.44
CA GLY A 20 -7.15 -9.37 4.26
C GLY A 20 -5.72 -9.71 4.62
N GLU A 21 -5.36 -10.97 4.45
CA GLU A 21 -4.00 -11.41 4.70
C GLU A 21 -3.06 -10.90 3.62
N GLU A 22 -1.81 -10.65 4.01
CA GLU A 22 -0.81 -10.18 3.07
C GLU A 22 -0.61 -11.20 1.96
N ILE A 23 -0.60 -10.72 0.71
CA ILE A 23 -0.22 -11.55 -0.43
C ILE A 23 1.28 -11.82 -0.31
N PRO A 24 1.74 -13.08 -0.50
CA PRO A 24 3.13 -13.43 -0.23
C PRO A 24 4.13 -12.46 -0.85
N PHE A 25 5.07 -12.02 -0.02
CA PHE A 25 6.18 -11.12 -0.39
C PHE A 25 5.77 -9.70 -0.80
N ALA A 26 4.49 -9.32 -0.64
CA ALA A 26 4.04 -8.00 -1.09
C ALA A 26 4.78 -6.87 -0.39
N THR A 27 4.80 -6.85 0.95
CA THR A 27 5.48 -5.76 1.66
C THR A 27 7.00 -5.82 1.49
N ALA A 28 7.57 -7.02 1.38
CA ALA A 28 9.01 -7.16 1.14
C ALA A 28 9.39 -6.55 -0.21
N THR A 29 8.59 -6.79 -1.24
CA THR A 29 8.81 -6.22 -2.57
C THR A 29 8.71 -4.70 -2.53
N LEU A 30 7.69 -4.17 -1.86
CA LEU A 30 7.50 -2.72 -1.76
C LEU A 30 8.65 -2.05 -1.01
N LYS A 31 9.13 -2.68 0.08
CA LYS A 31 10.28 -2.15 0.81
C LYS A 31 11.53 -2.14 -0.06
N MET A 32 11.71 -3.17 -0.88
CA MET A 32 12.85 -3.22 -1.80
C MET A 32 12.78 -2.07 -2.80
N LEU A 33 11.60 -1.80 -3.35
CA LEU A 33 11.43 -0.70 -4.29
C LEU A 33 11.73 0.65 -3.64
N ILE A 34 11.29 0.85 -2.39
CA ILE A 34 11.60 2.06 -1.66
C ILE A 34 13.12 2.20 -1.45
N ASN A 35 13.78 1.11 -1.10
CA ASN A 35 15.24 1.11 -0.91
C ASN A 35 15.98 1.42 -2.21
N GLU A 36 15.38 1.10 -3.35
CA GLU A 36 15.93 1.43 -4.66
C GLU A 36 15.54 2.84 -5.11
N ARG A 37 15.00 3.64 -4.19
CA ARG A 37 14.66 5.05 -4.39
C ARG A 37 13.49 5.28 -5.33
N HIS A 38 12.60 4.30 -5.45
CA HIS A 38 11.33 4.50 -6.14
C HIS A 38 10.35 5.15 -5.16
N ARG A 39 9.45 5.94 -5.70
CA ARG A 39 8.37 6.54 -4.92
C ARG A 39 7.12 5.73 -5.14
N LEU A 40 6.49 5.29 -4.05
CA LEU A 40 5.27 4.52 -4.12
C LEU A 40 4.07 5.40 -3.81
N ILE A 41 3.04 5.33 -4.65
CA ILE A 41 1.77 6.00 -4.42
C ILE A 41 0.72 4.92 -4.19
N LEU A 42 0.00 5.03 -3.09
CA LEU A 42 -1.10 4.11 -2.83
C LEU A 42 -2.35 4.61 -3.56
N TRP A 43 -2.90 3.80 -4.46
CA TRP A 43 -4.17 4.04 -5.10
C TRP A 43 -5.18 3.06 -4.54
N SER A 44 -6.26 3.55 -3.92
CA SER A 44 -7.24 2.70 -3.30
C SER A 44 -8.63 3.32 -3.41
N VAL A 45 -9.64 2.47 -3.50
CA VAL A 45 -11.03 2.91 -3.43
C VAL A 45 -11.46 3.19 -1.99
N ARG A 46 -10.61 2.82 -1.02
CA ARG A 46 -10.89 3.10 0.39
C ARG A 46 -10.87 4.59 0.64
N GLU A 47 -11.70 5.04 1.56
CA GLU A 47 -11.80 6.44 1.94
C GLU A 47 -11.85 6.56 3.46
N GLY A 48 -11.56 7.75 3.98
CA GLY A 48 -11.68 8.08 5.39
C GLY A 48 -10.92 7.09 6.26
N LYS A 49 -11.59 6.58 7.28
CA LYS A 49 -10.98 5.70 8.25
C LYS A 49 -10.46 4.40 7.65
N LEU A 50 -11.18 3.85 6.68
CA LEU A 50 -10.75 2.63 6.02
C LEU A 50 -9.43 2.82 5.27
N LEU A 51 -9.25 3.99 4.66
CA LEU A 51 -8.01 4.33 3.99
C LEU A 51 -6.88 4.53 4.99
N GLU A 52 -7.15 5.22 6.11
CA GLU A 52 -6.16 5.40 7.16
C GLU A 52 -5.70 4.06 7.72
N GLU A 53 -6.61 3.12 7.91
CA GLU A 53 -6.26 1.78 8.38
C GLU A 53 -5.33 1.07 7.42
N ALA A 54 -5.57 1.18 6.11
CA ALA A 54 -4.72 0.55 5.10
C ALA A 54 -3.32 1.17 5.11
N VAL A 55 -3.24 2.49 5.18
CA VAL A 55 -1.96 3.20 5.22
C VAL A 55 -1.18 2.81 6.48
N GLU A 56 -1.85 2.76 7.62
CA GLU A 56 -1.21 2.39 8.88
C GLU A 56 -0.76 0.93 8.87
N TRP A 57 -1.56 0.04 8.28
CA TRP A 57 -1.18 -1.36 8.13
C TRP A 57 0.14 -1.49 7.37
N CYS A 58 0.28 -0.72 6.29
CA CYS A 58 1.51 -0.72 5.50
C CYS A 58 2.67 -0.10 6.28
N ARG A 59 2.43 1.01 6.97
CA ARG A 59 3.46 1.71 7.74
C ARG A 59 4.05 0.80 8.81
N LYS A 60 3.21 0.03 9.50
CA LYS A 60 3.66 -0.89 10.54
C LYS A 60 4.58 -1.98 9.98
N ARG A 61 4.51 -2.24 8.69
CA ARG A 61 5.33 -3.24 8.02
C ARG A 61 6.51 -2.62 7.28
N GLY A 62 6.77 -1.34 7.53
CA GLY A 62 7.91 -0.65 6.94
C GLY A 62 7.67 -0.08 5.56
N VAL A 63 6.41 -0.03 5.12
CA VAL A 63 6.07 0.53 3.81
C VAL A 63 5.43 1.90 4.02
N GLU A 64 6.15 2.94 3.60
CA GLU A 64 5.65 4.32 3.67
C GLU A 64 5.45 4.84 2.26
N PHE A 65 4.27 5.36 1.98
CA PHE A 65 3.94 5.86 0.66
C PHE A 65 4.32 7.32 0.53
N TYR A 66 4.82 7.68 -0.66
CA TYR A 66 5.12 9.06 -1.00
C TYR A 66 3.84 9.90 -1.07
N ALA A 67 2.76 9.28 -1.55
CA ALA A 67 1.46 9.94 -1.65
C ALA A 67 0.36 8.88 -1.60
N VAL A 68 -0.85 9.30 -1.29
CA VAL A 68 -2.03 8.43 -1.22
C VAL A 68 -3.13 9.07 -2.05
N ASN A 69 -3.62 8.32 -3.05
CA ASN A 69 -4.69 8.76 -3.96
C ASN A 69 -4.43 10.13 -4.61
N ARG A 70 -3.19 10.37 -5.00
CA ARG A 70 -2.80 11.61 -5.67
C ARG A 70 -1.78 11.33 -6.77
N ASP A 71 -1.87 12.10 -7.84
CA ASP A 71 -0.88 12.09 -8.92
C ASP A 71 0.31 12.97 -8.56
N TYR A 72 1.50 12.48 -8.85
CA TYR A 72 2.75 13.25 -8.68
C TYR A 72 3.68 13.01 -9.85
#